data_faeb5cc4b2a4d92d71cb591feb1cb724
#
_entry.id   faeb5cc4b2a4d92d71cb591feb1cb724
#
_cell.length_a   1.000
_cell.length_b   1.000
_cell.length_c   1.000
_cell.angle_alpha   90.00
_cell.angle_beta   90.00
_cell.angle_gamma   90.00
#
_symmetry.space_group_name_H-M   'P 1'
#
loop_
_entity.id
_entity.type
_entity.pdbx_description
1 polymer ?
#
loop_
_entity_poly.entity_id
_entity_poly.type
_entity_poly.pdbx_seq_one_letter_code
_entity_poly.pdbx_strand_id
1 'polypeptide(L)'
;FYTGISYGTEKIVFNSQVPSNQFQYMKAPHQEGSFNTRVKYGYLNVGKVIDGPKDFMNKMVYTMYPHQTKYIINSSLVSVIPETIPLKRALLTANMETAINAMWDSMPSIGDKVYIIGAGIVGLLMAYVLSKTFGIEVIMIDKDNKKRMLCNRLNINFDNNIKNIKKPDIIYECSGNIAALDQLQRFTDLDTKICVLSWYGKQQSKIRMGENCFSRRLNIIFSQVGNMPSYKLRKFDNLKRRNLALKMLDDNVLDILIDKNEIRLKAV
;
A
#
# COMPACT_ATOMS: atom_id res chain seq x y z
N PHE A 1 1.77 17.04 13.84
CA PHE A 1 1.52 17.92 12.69
C PHE A 1 0.40 17.38 11.80
N TYR A 2 0.57 16.19 11.23
CA TYR A 2 -0.42 15.58 10.34
C TYR A 2 -0.63 14.11 10.68
N THR A 3 -1.86 13.64 10.46
CA THR A 3 -2.19 12.23 10.40
C THR A 3 -2.96 11.96 9.11
N GLY A 4 -2.58 10.94 8.39
CA GLY A 4 -3.21 10.56 7.11
C GLY A 4 -4.27 9.49 7.31
N ILE A 5 -5.34 9.54 6.52
CA ILE A 5 -6.36 8.50 6.47
C ILE A 5 -6.02 7.55 5.33
N SER A 6 -5.79 6.29 5.65
CA SER A 6 -5.63 5.22 4.67
C SER A 6 -7.00 4.68 4.25
N TYR A 7 -7.61 5.33 3.27
CA TYR A 7 -9.00 5.12 2.88
C TYR A 7 -9.36 3.63 2.65
N GLY A 8 -8.51 2.86 1.99
CA GLY A 8 -8.78 1.44 1.72
C GLY A 8 -8.97 0.61 2.98
N THR A 9 -8.02 0.69 3.89
CA THR A 9 -8.02 -0.08 5.15
C THR A 9 -8.98 0.49 6.18
N GLU A 10 -8.94 1.82 6.38
CA GLU A 10 -9.75 2.45 7.43
C GLU A 10 -11.23 2.41 7.15
N LYS A 11 -11.64 2.41 5.87
CA LYS A 11 -13.04 2.17 5.47
C LYS A 11 -13.54 0.78 5.91
N ILE A 12 -12.70 -0.26 5.85
CA ILE A 12 -13.07 -1.61 6.30
C ILE A 12 -13.29 -1.60 7.82
N VAL A 13 -12.40 -0.94 8.57
CA VAL A 13 -12.50 -0.81 10.02
C VAL A 13 -13.73 0.01 10.40
N PHE A 14 -13.92 1.18 9.81
CA PHE A 14 -15.05 2.08 10.07
C PHE A 14 -16.41 1.42 9.82
N ASN A 15 -16.51 0.62 8.76
CA ASN A 15 -17.75 -0.09 8.42
C ASN A 15 -17.88 -1.46 9.13
N SER A 16 -17.06 -1.78 10.13
CA SER A 16 -17.09 -3.06 10.87
C SER A 16 -16.99 -4.30 9.94
N GLN A 17 -16.22 -4.17 8.86
CA GLN A 17 -16.03 -5.22 7.85
C GLN A 17 -14.82 -6.13 8.15
N VAL A 18 -14.17 -5.99 9.30
CA VAL A 18 -13.08 -6.88 9.72
C VAL A 18 -13.68 -8.22 10.16
N PRO A 19 -13.25 -9.38 9.62
CA PRO A 19 -13.68 -10.69 10.09
C PRO A 19 -13.21 -10.93 11.52
N SER A 20 -14.05 -11.53 12.37
CA SER A 20 -13.76 -11.71 13.81
C SER A 20 -12.49 -12.54 14.07
N ASN A 21 -12.23 -13.56 13.25
CA ASN A 21 -11.04 -14.39 13.35
C ASN A 21 -9.76 -13.64 12.91
N GLN A 22 -9.86 -12.42 12.37
CA GLN A 22 -8.73 -11.60 11.94
C GLN A 22 -8.41 -10.46 12.92
N PHE A 23 -9.18 -10.28 13.99
CA PHE A 23 -9.02 -9.14 14.91
C PHE A 23 -7.61 -9.02 15.51
N GLN A 24 -6.96 -10.13 15.80
CA GLN A 24 -5.59 -10.11 16.35
C GLN A 24 -4.53 -9.92 15.26
N TYR A 25 -4.71 -10.57 14.10
CA TYR A 25 -3.72 -10.55 13.00
C TYR A 25 -3.68 -9.22 12.26
N MET A 26 -4.82 -8.53 12.15
CA MET A 26 -4.96 -7.28 11.40
C MET A 26 -4.91 -6.03 12.30
N LYS A 27 -4.55 -6.21 13.55
CA LYS A 27 -4.37 -5.12 14.51
C LYS A 27 -3.26 -4.17 14.03
N ALA A 28 -3.57 -2.87 13.95
CA ALA A 28 -2.56 -1.86 13.65
C ALA A 28 -1.59 -1.68 14.84
N PRO A 29 -0.35 -1.25 14.59
CA PRO A 29 0.57 -0.90 15.69
C PRO A 29 -0.07 0.12 16.62
N HIS A 30 0.08 -0.08 17.93
CA HIS A 30 -0.48 0.79 18.98
C HIS A 30 -2.00 1.00 18.95
N GLN A 31 -2.73 0.15 18.24
CA GLN A 31 -4.20 0.20 18.25
C GLN A 31 -4.74 0.03 19.67
N GLU A 32 -5.63 0.91 20.07
CA GLU A 32 -6.38 0.81 21.32
C GLU A 32 -7.82 0.33 21.03
N GLY A 33 -8.40 -0.48 21.92
CA GLY A 33 -9.72 -1.09 21.69
C GLY A 33 -9.70 -2.24 20.70
N SER A 34 -10.88 -2.61 20.21
CA SER A 34 -11.09 -3.79 19.33
C SER A 34 -12.01 -3.44 18.17
N PHE A 35 -11.90 -4.19 17.07
CA PHE A 35 -12.71 -3.98 15.86
C PHE A 35 -14.22 -4.24 16.04
N ASN A 36 -14.64 -4.89 17.11
CA ASN A 36 -16.04 -5.11 17.45
C ASN A 36 -16.60 -4.11 18.48
N THR A 37 -15.79 -3.17 18.92
CA THR A 37 -16.14 -2.13 19.89
C THR A 37 -15.62 -0.78 19.42
N ARG A 38 -15.43 0.17 20.34
CA ARG A 38 -14.71 1.41 20.01
C ARG A 38 -13.25 1.10 19.76
N VAL A 39 -12.71 1.59 18.66
CA VAL A 39 -11.33 1.39 18.27
C VAL A 39 -10.68 2.73 17.94
N LYS A 40 -9.48 2.96 18.49
CA LYS A 40 -8.60 4.05 18.08
C LYS A 40 -7.61 3.48 17.08
N TYR A 41 -7.75 3.91 15.84
CA TYR A 41 -7.07 3.33 14.69
C TYR A 41 -6.26 4.38 13.91
N GLY A 42 -5.48 3.94 12.95
CA GLY A 42 -4.61 4.75 12.12
C GLY A 42 -3.16 4.30 12.22
N TYR A 43 -2.34 4.68 11.26
CA TYR A 43 -0.91 4.31 11.21
C TYR A 43 -0.07 5.25 10.36
N LEU A 44 -0.60 6.41 9.97
CA LEU A 44 0.07 7.40 9.14
C LEU A 44 0.22 8.70 9.94
N ASN A 45 1.29 8.81 10.73
CA ASN A 45 1.52 10.00 11.54
C ASN A 45 2.87 10.65 11.23
N VAL A 46 2.87 11.98 11.11
CA VAL A 46 4.07 12.81 11.07
C VAL A 46 3.99 13.87 12.18
N GLY A 47 5.06 14.02 12.92
CA GLY A 47 5.09 14.90 14.08
C GLY A 47 6.49 15.38 14.38
N LYS A 48 6.57 16.24 15.41
CA LYS A 48 7.84 16.74 15.96
C LYS A 48 8.09 16.07 17.29
N VAL A 49 9.31 15.60 17.53
CA VAL A 49 9.74 15.10 18.83
C VAL A 49 9.92 16.30 19.77
N ILE A 50 9.15 16.32 20.85
CA ILE A 50 9.19 17.39 21.86
C ILE A 50 9.87 16.97 23.16
N ASP A 51 10.02 15.67 23.38
CA ASP A 51 10.72 15.07 24.53
C ASP A 51 11.27 13.70 24.15
N GLY A 52 12.45 13.34 24.66
CA GLY A 52 13.09 12.06 24.41
C GLY A 52 14.62 12.14 24.24
N PRO A 53 15.25 11.11 23.61
CA PRO A 53 16.69 11.10 23.41
C PRO A 53 17.18 12.30 22.60
N LYS A 54 18.37 12.82 22.94
CA LYS A 54 18.96 14.01 22.30
C LYS A 54 19.00 13.93 20.78
N ASP A 55 19.30 12.75 20.23
CA ASP A 55 19.40 12.55 18.77
C ASP A 55 18.07 12.71 18.02
N PHE A 56 16.95 12.64 18.71
CA PHE A 56 15.61 12.82 18.15
C PHE A 56 15.00 14.19 18.45
N MET A 57 15.53 14.92 19.44
CA MET A 57 14.94 16.19 19.88
C MET A 57 14.76 17.17 18.72
N ASN A 58 13.56 17.75 18.65
CA ASN A 58 13.14 18.70 17.63
C ASN A 58 13.09 18.18 16.19
N LYS A 59 13.43 16.91 15.93
CA LYS A 59 13.34 16.33 14.60
C LYS A 59 11.90 16.05 14.18
N MET A 60 11.66 16.17 12.89
CA MET A 60 10.42 15.73 12.26
C MET A 60 10.49 14.23 12.01
N VAL A 61 9.44 13.50 12.39
CA VAL A 61 9.45 12.03 12.38
C VAL A 61 8.15 11.47 11.81
N TYR A 62 8.29 10.31 11.18
CA TYR A 62 7.17 9.43 10.82
C TYR A 62 7.05 8.30 11.84
N THR A 63 5.81 7.98 12.21
CA THR A 63 5.50 6.85 13.09
C THR A 63 4.22 6.14 12.66
N MET A 64 4.16 4.84 12.89
CA MET A 64 2.92 4.08 12.75
C MET A 64 2.15 4.13 14.08
N TYR A 65 1.27 5.11 14.22
CA TYR A 65 0.50 5.34 15.44
C TYR A 65 -0.96 5.71 15.11
N PRO A 66 -1.95 5.38 15.97
CA PRO A 66 -3.34 5.82 15.79
C PRO A 66 -3.50 7.34 15.72
N HIS A 67 -4.60 7.80 15.10
CA HIS A 67 -4.88 9.23 14.95
C HIS A 67 -4.96 9.92 16.32
N GLN A 68 -3.99 10.78 16.62
CA GLN A 68 -4.01 11.64 17.80
C GLN A 68 -2.95 12.75 17.75
N THR A 69 -3.07 13.73 18.65
CA THR A 69 -2.23 14.93 18.66
C THR A 69 -0.92 14.78 19.43
N LYS A 70 -0.90 13.93 20.44
CA LYS A 70 0.26 13.67 21.33
C LYS A 70 0.30 12.21 21.75
N TYR A 71 1.48 11.62 21.79
CA TYR A 71 1.71 10.24 22.25
C TYR A 71 3.16 9.99 22.63
N ILE A 72 3.37 8.93 23.37
CA ILE A 72 4.70 8.40 23.69
C ILE A 72 4.92 7.13 22.87
N ILE A 73 6.08 7.02 22.26
CA ILE A 73 6.47 5.85 21.46
C ILE A 73 7.93 5.51 21.70
N ASN A 74 8.27 4.23 21.61
CA ASN A 74 9.66 3.80 21.70
C ASN A 74 10.47 4.38 20.51
N SER A 75 11.63 4.97 20.81
CA SER A 75 12.50 5.60 19.80
C SER A 75 12.96 4.64 18.69
N SER A 76 13.06 3.34 18.99
CA SER A 76 13.39 2.31 17.98
C SER A 76 12.31 2.11 16.89
N LEU A 77 11.09 2.65 17.11
CA LEU A 77 9.97 2.58 16.16
C LEU A 77 9.79 3.87 15.36
N VAL A 78 10.65 4.85 15.59
CA VAL A 78 10.57 6.19 15.00
C VAL A 78 11.48 6.27 13.77
N SER A 79 10.98 6.83 12.67
CA SER A 79 11.79 7.15 11.49
C SER A 79 11.93 8.67 11.35
N VAL A 80 13.15 9.17 11.35
CA VAL A 80 13.42 10.59 11.09
C VAL A 80 13.13 10.88 9.62
N ILE A 81 12.34 11.93 9.36
CA ILE A 81 12.01 12.38 8.01
C ILE A 81 13.17 13.23 7.50
N PRO A 82 13.79 12.89 6.35
CA PRO A 82 14.77 13.76 5.70
C PRO A 82 14.19 15.15 5.40
N GLU A 83 15.00 16.21 5.55
CA GLU A 83 14.55 17.60 5.33
C GLU A 83 14.06 17.88 3.91
N THR A 84 14.54 17.08 2.94
CA THR A 84 14.12 17.14 1.53
C THR A 84 12.69 16.64 1.29
N ILE A 85 12.10 15.92 2.25
CA ILE A 85 10.78 15.30 2.11
C ILE A 85 9.72 16.13 2.84
N PRO A 86 8.75 16.74 2.12
CA PRO A 86 7.63 17.43 2.75
C PRO A 86 6.82 16.51 3.68
N LEU A 87 6.40 17.01 4.83
CA LEU A 87 5.72 16.22 5.85
C LEU A 87 4.46 15.50 5.33
N LYS A 88 3.70 16.16 4.46
CA LYS A 88 2.50 15.54 3.85
C LYS A 88 2.87 14.36 2.95
N ARG A 89 3.97 14.46 2.21
CA ARG A 89 4.46 13.36 1.37
C ARG A 89 4.97 12.19 2.23
N ALA A 90 5.58 12.48 3.37
CA ALA A 90 6.00 11.46 4.32
C ALA A 90 4.84 10.61 4.88
N LEU A 91 3.59 11.09 4.82
CA LEU A 91 2.40 10.30 5.18
C LEU A 91 2.20 9.08 4.26
N LEU A 92 2.76 9.09 3.05
CA LEU A 92 2.67 7.95 2.12
C LEU A 92 3.60 6.78 2.50
N THR A 93 4.39 6.90 3.57
CA THR A 93 5.42 5.91 3.95
C THR A 93 4.88 4.49 4.07
N ALA A 94 3.81 4.24 4.83
CA ALA A 94 3.27 2.88 4.96
C ALA A 94 2.69 2.34 3.64
N ASN A 95 2.12 3.21 2.80
CA ASN A 95 1.63 2.81 1.48
C ASN A 95 2.80 2.47 0.55
N MET A 96 3.92 3.20 0.64
CA MET A 96 5.16 2.89 -0.07
C MET A 96 5.79 1.58 0.45
N GLU A 97 5.78 1.33 1.78
CA GLU A 97 6.19 0.03 2.34
C GLU A 97 5.39 -1.13 1.73
N THR A 98 4.08 -0.93 1.52
CA THR A 98 3.21 -1.93 0.86
C THR A 98 3.65 -2.20 -0.58
N ALA A 99 3.94 -1.17 -1.36
CA ALA A 99 4.43 -1.33 -2.73
C ALA A 99 5.80 -2.04 -2.78
N ILE A 100 6.73 -1.67 -1.91
CA ILE A 100 8.05 -2.32 -1.79
C ILE A 100 7.89 -3.81 -1.43
N ASN A 101 7.04 -4.13 -0.45
CA ASN A 101 6.82 -5.51 -0.03
C ASN A 101 6.25 -6.34 -1.17
N ALA A 102 5.26 -5.81 -1.90
CA ALA A 102 4.66 -6.49 -3.04
C ALA A 102 5.66 -6.76 -4.17
N MET A 103 6.59 -5.82 -4.44
CA MET A 103 7.69 -6.09 -5.36
C MET A 103 8.60 -7.22 -4.88
N TRP A 104 8.89 -7.26 -3.58
CA TRP A 104 9.68 -8.36 -3.03
C TRP A 104 8.97 -9.71 -3.12
N ASP A 105 7.65 -9.75 -2.82
CA ASP A 105 6.88 -10.99 -2.86
C ASP A 105 6.70 -11.54 -4.29
N SER A 106 6.48 -10.66 -5.26
CA SER A 106 6.18 -11.06 -6.66
C SER A 106 7.43 -11.21 -7.54
N MET A 107 8.55 -10.58 -7.14
CA MET A 107 9.84 -10.62 -7.86
C MET A 107 9.68 -10.33 -9.37
N PRO A 108 9.26 -9.11 -9.76
CA PRO A 108 9.21 -8.73 -11.17
C PRO A 108 10.61 -8.67 -11.77
N SER A 109 10.71 -8.98 -13.07
CA SER A 109 11.96 -9.08 -13.81
C SER A 109 11.96 -8.24 -15.08
N ILE A 110 13.14 -8.03 -15.66
CA ILE A 110 13.30 -7.37 -16.96
C ILE A 110 12.53 -8.16 -18.02
N GLY A 111 11.73 -7.46 -18.81
CA GLY A 111 10.88 -8.02 -19.85
C GLY A 111 9.45 -8.29 -19.40
N ASP A 112 9.15 -8.25 -18.09
CA ASP A 112 7.79 -8.50 -17.60
C ASP A 112 6.81 -7.43 -18.06
N LYS A 113 5.62 -7.88 -18.46
CA LYS A 113 4.44 -7.06 -18.71
C LYS A 113 3.52 -7.09 -17.51
N VAL A 114 3.40 -5.93 -16.86
CA VAL A 114 2.76 -5.77 -15.57
C VAL A 114 1.48 -4.93 -15.68
N TYR A 115 0.39 -5.47 -15.18
CA TYR A 115 -0.87 -4.73 -15.02
C TYR A 115 -1.13 -4.44 -13.54
N ILE A 116 -1.63 -3.23 -13.26
CA ILE A 116 -2.03 -2.83 -11.91
C ILE A 116 -3.50 -2.45 -11.94
N ILE A 117 -4.30 -3.12 -11.13
CA ILE A 117 -5.74 -2.93 -11.06
C ILE A 117 -6.11 -2.06 -9.88
N GLY A 118 -6.62 -0.86 -10.17
CA GLY A 118 -6.99 0.14 -9.17
C GLY A 118 -5.96 1.25 -9.00
N ALA A 119 -6.29 2.44 -9.52
CA ALA A 119 -5.48 3.66 -9.42
C ALA A 119 -5.76 4.44 -8.11
N GLY A 120 -5.83 3.71 -6.98
CA GLY A 120 -5.76 4.26 -5.64
C GLY A 120 -4.30 4.57 -5.24
N ILE A 121 -4.09 5.07 -4.01
CA ILE A 121 -2.75 5.44 -3.51
C ILE A 121 -1.76 4.28 -3.63
N VAL A 122 -2.14 3.07 -3.18
CA VAL A 122 -1.25 1.90 -3.23
C VAL A 122 -0.93 1.51 -4.67
N GLY A 123 -1.94 1.45 -5.56
CA GLY A 123 -1.74 1.12 -6.97
C GLY A 123 -0.86 2.14 -7.69
N LEU A 124 -1.04 3.44 -7.45
CA LEU A 124 -0.22 4.49 -8.05
C LEU A 124 1.23 4.47 -7.53
N LEU A 125 1.44 4.19 -6.23
CA LEU A 125 2.78 4.01 -5.68
C LEU A 125 3.44 2.73 -6.23
N MET A 126 2.68 1.64 -6.38
CA MET A 126 3.16 0.41 -7.02
C MET A 126 3.61 0.68 -8.46
N ALA A 127 2.77 1.38 -9.23
CA ALA A 127 3.11 1.77 -10.61
C ALA A 127 4.34 2.67 -10.67
N TYR A 128 4.45 3.64 -9.76
CA TYR A 128 5.62 4.51 -9.64
C TYR A 128 6.90 3.70 -9.38
N VAL A 129 6.89 2.78 -8.41
CA VAL A 129 8.06 1.95 -8.08
C VAL A 129 8.47 1.08 -9.27
N LEU A 130 7.50 0.44 -9.94
CA LEU A 130 7.76 -0.39 -11.12
C LEU A 130 8.28 0.43 -12.31
N SER A 131 7.74 1.62 -12.55
CA SER A 131 8.20 2.50 -13.64
C SER A 131 9.65 2.97 -13.48
N LYS A 132 10.19 2.96 -12.26
CA LYS A 132 11.62 3.23 -11.98
C LYS A 132 12.50 1.99 -12.14
N THR A 133 11.90 0.84 -12.41
CA THR A 133 12.63 -0.43 -12.62
C THR A 133 12.81 -0.64 -14.13
N PHE A 134 14.04 -0.73 -14.58
CA PHE A 134 14.36 -0.85 -16.00
C PHE A 134 13.76 -2.12 -16.63
N GLY A 135 13.18 -1.96 -17.82
CA GLY A 135 12.74 -3.06 -18.68
C GLY A 135 11.40 -3.69 -18.28
N ILE A 136 10.62 -3.07 -17.41
CA ILE A 136 9.25 -3.51 -17.06
C ILE A 136 8.22 -2.64 -17.79
N GLU A 137 7.30 -3.27 -18.53
CA GLU A 137 6.15 -2.58 -19.12
C GLU A 137 5.02 -2.47 -18.08
N VAL A 138 4.66 -1.24 -17.68
CA VAL A 138 3.64 -1.00 -16.63
C VAL A 138 2.38 -0.40 -17.24
N ILE A 139 1.23 -1.03 -17.00
CA ILE A 139 -0.09 -0.56 -17.43
C ILE A 139 -1.03 -0.50 -16.23
N MET A 140 -1.55 0.69 -15.94
CA MET A 140 -2.58 0.89 -14.92
C MET A 140 -3.96 0.68 -15.50
N ILE A 141 -4.83 -0.03 -14.78
CA ILE A 141 -6.24 -0.18 -15.12
C ILE A 141 -7.12 0.33 -13.99
N ASP A 142 -8.00 1.28 -14.31
CA ASP A 142 -9.06 1.73 -13.41
C ASP A 142 -10.32 2.12 -14.19
N LYS A 143 -11.49 1.76 -13.68
CA LYS A 143 -12.78 2.12 -14.28
C LYS A 143 -13.07 3.63 -14.29
N ASP A 144 -12.44 4.39 -13.38
CA ASP A 144 -12.58 5.85 -13.30
C ASP A 144 -11.56 6.53 -14.23
N ASN A 145 -12.04 7.00 -15.38
CA ASN A 145 -11.22 7.72 -16.35
C ASN A 145 -10.54 8.99 -15.80
N LYS A 146 -11.06 9.58 -14.71
CA LYS A 146 -10.41 10.74 -14.07
C LYS A 146 -9.01 10.41 -13.55
N LYS A 147 -8.75 9.14 -13.26
CA LYS A 147 -7.44 8.65 -12.80
C LYS A 147 -6.36 8.68 -13.88
N ARG A 148 -6.74 8.71 -15.16
CA ARG A 148 -5.80 8.85 -16.30
C ARG A 148 -4.87 10.05 -16.14
N MET A 149 -5.38 11.18 -15.64
CA MET A 149 -4.55 12.38 -15.44
C MET A 149 -3.41 12.14 -14.43
N LEU A 150 -3.68 11.40 -13.36
CA LEU A 150 -2.65 11.04 -12.36
C LEU A 150 -1.60 10.10 -12.98
N CYS A 151 -2.05 9.10 -13.74
CA CYS A 151 -1.17 8.15 -14.43
C CYS A 151 -0.27 8.87 -15.45
N ASN A 152 -0.82 9.78 -16.25
CA ASN A 152 -0.05 10.57 -17.21
C ASN A 152 1.04 11.41 -16.54
N ARG A 153 0.75 12.02 -15.37
CA ARG A 153 1.74 12.78 -14.60
C ARG A 153 2.86 11.90 -14.02
N LEU A 154 2.57 10.63 -13.76
CA LEU A 154 3.56 9.63 -13.33
C LEU A 154 4.24 8.94 -14.52
N ASN A 155 3.92 9.32 -15.75
CA ASN A 155 4.38 8.68 -16.99
C ASN A 155 4.05 7.17 -17.04
N ILE A 156 2.82 6.81 -16.67
CA ILE A 156 2.31 5.44 -16.63
C ILE A 156 1.19 5.29 -17.65
N ASN A 157 1.25 4.24 -18.46
CA ASN A 157 0.16 3.88 -19.39
C ASN A 157 -1.12 3.57 -18.62
N PHE A 158 -2.25 4.05 -19.12
CA PHE A 158 -3.55 3.88 -18.49
C PHE A 158 -4.59 3.32 -19.45
N ASP A 159 -5.34 2.33 -18.98
CA ASP A 159 -6.55 1.81 -19.64
C ASP A 159 -7.72 1.81 -18.64
N ASN A 160 -8.94 1.94 -19.13
CA ASN A 160 -10.15 1.90 -18.30
C ASN A 160 -10.92 0.57 -18.37
N ASN A 161 -10.40 -0.39 -19.12
CA ASN A 161 -11.08 -1.65 -19.37
C ASN A 161 -10.20 -2.85 -19.02
N ILE A 162 -10.59 -3.60 -18.01
CA ILE A 162 -9.91 -4.84 -17.58
C ILE A 162 -9.84 -5.91 -18.70
N LYS A 163 -10.76 -5.86 -19.70
CA LYS A 163 -10.76 -6.80 -20.82
C LYS A 163 -9.59 -6.56 -21.79
N ASN A 164 -8.88 -5.46 -21.66
CA ASN A 164 -7.73 -5.13 -22.49
C ASN A 164 -6.41 -5.74 -21.96
N ILE A 165 -6.46 -6.46 -20.83
CA ILE A 165 -5.31 -7.24 -20.33
C ILE A 165 -4.94 -8.32 -21.36
N LYS A 166 -3.68 -8.32 -21.79
CA LYS A 166 -3.15 -9.28 -22.77
C LYS A 166 -1.77 -9.76 -22.33
N LYS A 167 -1.63 -11.08 -22.22
CA LYS A 167 -0.36 -11.77 -21.89
C LYS A 167 0.36 -11.13 -20.68
N PRO A 168 -0.27 -11.07 -19.51
CA PRO A 168 0.37 -10.52 -18.32
C PRO A 168 1.35 -11.53 -17.73
N ASP A 169 2.53 -11.05 -17.33
CA ASP A 169 3.43 -11.81 -16.46
C ASP A 169 3.02 -11.61 -15.00
N ILE A 170 2.70 -10.37 -14.62
CA ILE A 170 2.24 -10.05 -13.26
C ILE A 170 1.02 -9.11 -13.31
N ILE A 171 0.04 -9.40 -12.45
CA ILE A 171 -1.09 -8.51 -12.20
C ILE A 171 -1.09 -8.15 -10.72
N TYR A 172 -0.99 -6.86 -10.38
CA TYR A 172 -1.17 -6.38 -9.02
C TYR A 172 -2.62 -5.97 -8.80
N GLU A 173 -3.28 -6.57 -7.83
CA GLU A 173 -4.64 -6.23 -7.44
C GLU A 173 -4.63 -5.25 -6.27
N CYS A 174 -5.02 -3.99 -6.54
CA CYS A 174 -5.01 -2.85 -5.61
C CYS A 174 -6.38 -2.15 -5.53
N SER A 175 -7.45 -2.75 -6.08
CA SER A 175 -8.75 -2.08 -6.21
C SER A 175 -9.61 -2.11 -4.94
N GLY A 176 -9.32 -3.02 -4.00
CA GLY A 176 -10.17 -3.30 -2.85
C GLY A 176 -11.51 -3.95 -3.20
N ASN A 177 -11.69 -4.39 -4.44
CA ASN A 177 -12.94 -4.97 -4.95
C ASN A 177 -12.72 -6.44 -5.29
N ILE A 178 -13.30 -7.35 -4.52
CA ILE A 178 -13.17 -8.79 -4.73
C ILE A 178 -13.67 -9.25 -6.11
N ALA A 179 -14.67 -8.56 -6.67
CA ALA A 179 -15.17 -8.88 -8.01
C ALA A 179 -14.14 -8.59 -9.12
N ALA A 180 -13.19 -7.68 -8.89
CA ALA A 180 -12.06 -7.48 -9.80
C ALA A 180 -11.15 -8.72 -9.76
N LEU A 181 -10.77 -9.18 -8.57
CA LEU A 181 -9.97 -10.40 -8.41
C LEU A 181 -10.65 -11.61 -9.10
N ASP A 182 -11.96 -11.77 -8.91
CA ASP A 182 -12.71 -12.87 -9.52
C ASP A 182 -12.68 -12.85 -11.06
N GLN A 183 -12.55 -11.66 -11.65
CA GLN A 183 -12.45 -11.52 -13.11
C GLN A 183 -11.04 -11.76 -13.63
N LEU A 184 -10.00 -11.42 -12.86
CA LEU A 184 -8.60 -11.44 -13.32
C LEU A 184 -8.16 -12.80 -13.83
N GLN A 185 -8.62 -13.90 -13.20
CA GLN A 185 -8.29 -15.25 -13.65
C GLN A 185 -8.63 -15.53 -15.14
N ARG A 186 -9.55 -14.76 -15.73
CA ARG A 186 -9.95 -14.90 -17.15
C ARG A 186 -8.94 -14.27 -18.10
N PHE A 187 -8.11 -13.35 -17.62
CA PHE A 187 -7.17 -12.57 -18.40
C PHE A 187 -5.71 -12.95 -18.15
N THR A 188 -5.48 -14.07 -17.46
CA THR A 188 -4.16 -14.63 -17.20
C THR A 188 -3.59 -15.36 -18.41
N ASP A 189 -2.27 -15.49 -18.46
CA ASP A 189 -1.55 -16.39 -19.37
C ASP A 189 -0.84 -17.48 -18.55
N LEU A 190 -0.04 -18.33 -19.19
CA LEU A 190 0.73 -19.38 -18.52
C LEU A 190 1.67 -18.76 -17.47
N ASP A 191 1.71 -19.32 -16.27
CA ASP A 191 2.54 -18.88 -15.14
C ASP A 191 2.31 -17.43 -14.66
N THR A 192 1.22 -16.76 -15.08
CA THR A 192 0.90 -15.41 -14.58
C THR A 192 0.84 -15.38 -13.05
N LYS A 193 1.46 -14.39 -12.45
CA LYS A 193 1.33 -14.08 -11.01
C LYS A 193 0.24 -13.03 -10.79
N ILE A 194 -0.72 -13.29 -9.89
CA ILE A 194 -1.62 -12.26 -9.35
C ILE A 194 -1.15 -11.94 -7.95
N CYS A 195 -0.59 -10.75 -7.76
CA CYS A 195 -0.16 -10.26 -6.45
C CYS A 195 -1.27 -9.38 -5.86
N VAL A 196 -1.87 -9.83 -4.77
CA VAL A 196 -3.01 -9.18 -4.09
C VAL A 196 -2.49 -8.29 -2.97
N LEU A 197 -2.72 -6.97 -3.09
CA LEU A 197 -2.39 -5.96 -2.09
C LEU A 197 -3.64 -5.48 -1.34
N SER A 198 -4.82 -5.83 -1.84
CA SER A 198 -6.09 -5.43 -1.27
C SER A 198 -6.46 -6.26 -0.04
N TRP A 199 -6.90 -5.59 1.01
CA TRP A 199 -7.60 -6.24 2.11
C TRP A 199 -9.11 -6.16 1.90
N TYR A 200 -9.75 -7.30 1.69
CA TYR A 200 -11.17 -7.36 1.31
C TYR A 200 -12.14 -7.40 2.49
N GLY A 201 -11.64 -7.53 3.73
CA GLY A 201 -12.50 -7.67 4.90
C GLY A 201 -13.37 -8.93 4.82
N LYS A 202 -14.68 -8.75 4.95
CA LYS A 202 -15.67 -9.85 4.91
C LYS A 202 -16.12 -10.26 3.50
N GLN A 203 -15.57 -9.63 2.44
CA GLN A 203 -15.92 -10.00 1.07
C GLN A 203 -15.42 -11.42 0.74
N GLN A 204 -16.15 -12.14 -0.10
CA GLN A 204 -15.84 -13.51 -0.50
C GLN A 204 -15.55 -13.59 -1.99
N SER A 205 -14.50 -14.33 -2.35
CA SER A 205 -14.13 -14.62 -3.74
C SER A 205 -14.87 -15.83 -4.30
N LYS A 206 -15.09 -15.82 -5.63
CA LYS A 206 -15.62 -16.93 -6.43
C LYS A 206 -14.58 -17.43 -7.42
N ILE A 207 -13.33 -17.58 -6.99
CA ILE A 207 -12.25 -18.08 -7.85
C ILE A 207 -12.57 -19.51 -8.32
N ARG A 208 -12.48 -19.74 -9.65
CA ARG A 208 -12.74 -21.03 -10.30
C ARG A 208 -11.43 -21.78 -10.46
N MET A 209 -11.07 -22.56 -9.46
CA MET A 209 -9.77 -23.22 -9.42
C MET A 209 -9.55 -24.26 -10.52
N GLY A 210 -10.61 -24.91 -11.02
CA GLY A 210 -10.54 -25.93 -12.08
C GLY A 210 -10.45 -25.39 -13.52
N GLU A 211 -10.50 -24.06 -13.70
CA GLU A 211 -10.38 -23.40 -15.00
C GLU A 211 -8.94 -22.89 -15.24
N ASN A 212 -8.79 -21.61 -15.62
CA ASN A 212 -7.49 -21.00 -15.91
C ASN A 212 -6.50 -21.05 -14.74
N CYS A 213 -6.99 -21.09 -13.48
CA CYS A 213 -6.11 -21.25 -12.34
C CYS A 213 -5.27 -22.52 -12.44
N PHE A 214 -5.90 -23.63 -12.81
CA PHE A 214 -5.20 -24.92 -12.95
C PHE A 214 -4.46 -25.02 -14.29
N SER A 215 -5.17 -24.80 -15.41
CA SER A 215 -4.63 -25.04 -16.75
C SER A 215 -3.47 -24.09 -17.11
N ARG A 216 -3.43 -22.88 -16.53
CA ARG A 216 -2.38 -21.89 -16.75
C ARG A 216 -1.39 -21.77 -15.60
N ARG A 217 -1.45 -22.67 -14.61
CA ARG A 217 -0.54 -22.68 -13.45
C ARG A 217 -0.50 -21.33 -12.73
N LEU A 218 -1.67 -20.70 -12.57
CA LEU A 218 -1.79 -19.37 -11.97
C LEU A 218 -1.22 -19.35 -10.56
N ASN A 219 -0.38 -18.37 -10.27
CA ASN A 219 0.18 -18.14 -8.94
C ASN A 219 -0.51 -16.93 -8.29
N ILE A 220 -1.24 -17.14 -7.17
CA ILE A 220 -1.88 -16.06 -6.41
C ILE A 220 -1.08 -15.81 -5.14
N ILE A 221 -0.51 -14.62 -5.03
CA ILE A 221 0.34 -14.16 -3.92
C ILE A 221 -0.42 -13.12 -3.12
N PHE A 222 -0.65 -13.35 -1.83
CA PHE A 222 -1.21 -12.36 -0.93
C PHE A 222 -0.06 -11.60 -0.26
N SER A 223 0.21 -10.36 -0.70
CA SER A 223 1.28 -9.53 -0.16
C SER A 223 0.78 -8.76 1.06
N GLN A 224 1.00 -9.32 2.24
CA GLN A 224 0.66 -8.69 3.51
C GLN A 224 1.88 -7.97 4.08
N VAL A 225 1.86 -6.64 4.12
CA VAL A 225 3.00 -5.77 4.46
C VAL A 225 3.61 -5.98 5.85
N GLY A 226 2.86 -6.57 6.80
CA GLY A 226 3.40 -6.94 8.12
C GLY A 226 4.46 -8.03 8.08
N ASN A 227 4.48 -8.83 7.00
CA ASN A 227 5.39 -9.95 6.82
C ASN A 227 6.25 -9.74 5.56
N MET A 228 7.56 -9.66 5.76
CA MET A 228 8.52 -9.61 4.65
C MET A 228 8.86 -11.02 4.16
N PRO A 229 9.10 -11.22 2.85
CA PRO A 229 9.58 -12.50 2.36
C PRO A 229 10.92 -12.89 2.99
N SER A 230 11.09 -14.18 3.28
CA SER A 230 12.21 -14.72 4.06
C SER A 230 13.60 -14.33 3.53
N TYR A 231 13.76 -14.26 2.21
CA TYR A 231 15.03 -13.88 1.58
C TYR A 231 15.44 -12.42 1.83
N LYS A 232 14.51 -11.54 2.25
CA LYS A 232 14.80 -10.15 2.64
C LYS A 232 15.21 -10.00 4.11
N LEU A 233 14.77 -10.90 4.98
CA LEU A 233 15.02 -10.82 6.43
C LEU A 233 16.52 -10.80 6.80
N ARG A 234 17.40 -11.29 5.93
CA ARG A 234 18.86 -11.20 6.15
C ARG A 234 19.39 -9.76 6.12
N LYS A 235 18.74 -8.85 5.38
CA LYS A 235 19.22 -7.46 5.16
C LYS A 235 18.27 -6.41 5.72
N PHE A 236 16.98 -6.73 5.82
CA PHE A 236 15.93 -5.80 6.18
C PHE A 236 15.19 -6.25 7.43
N ASP A 237 14.84 -5.30 8.25
CA ASP A 237 13.79 -5.33 9.26
C ASP A 237 12.71 -4.28 8.90
N ASN A 238 11.67 -4.17 9.72
CA ASN A 238 10.59 -3.22 9.47
C ASN A 238 11.07 -1.76 9.45
N LEU A 239 12.04 -1.40 10.30
CA LEU A 239 12.56 -0.04 10.34
C LEU A 239 13.40 0.28 9.08
N LYS A 240 14.26 -0.63 8.65
CA LYS A 240 15.05 -0.47 7.43
C LYS A 240 14.16 -0.38 6.18
N ARG A 241 13.09 -1.19 6.09
CA ARG A 241 12.12 -1.07 4.98
C ARG A 241 11.42 0.28 5.02
N ARG A 242 11.02 0.75 6.20
CA ARG A 242 10.37 2.06 6.38
C ARG A 242 11.29 3.20 5.97
N ASN A 243 12.55 3.16 6.36
CA ASN A 243 13.54 4.16 5.96
C ASN A 243 13.82 4.11 4.45
N LEU A 244 13.79 2.94 3.83
CA LEU A 244 13.82 2.82 2.37
C LEU A 244 12.59 3.45 1.72
N ALA A 245 11.40 3.20 2.27
CA ALA A 245 10.15 3.81 1.79
C ALA A 245 10.20 5.33 1.86
N LEU A 246 10.65 5.88 3.00
CA LEU A 246 10.88 7.34 3.13
C LEU A 246 11.83 7.86 2.05
N LYS A 247 12.99 7.22 1.85
CA LYS A 247 13.95 7.62 0.82
C LYS A 247 13.33 7.62 -0.58
N MET A 248 12.48 6.66 -0.90
CA MET A 248 11.80 6.59 -2.20
C MET A 248 10.71 7.67 -2.37
N LEU A 249 10.28 8.30 -1.28
CA LEU A 249 9.36 9.43 -1.32
C LEU A 249 10.06 10.78 -1.62
N ASP A 250 11.37 10.80 -1.79
CA ASP A 250 12.13 12.02 -2.16
C ASP A 250 12.04 12.28 -3.68
N ASP A 251 10.81 12.37 -4.18
CA ASP A 251 10.50 12.73 -5.58
C ASP A 251 9.22 13.58 -5.58
N ASN A 252 9.33 14.83 -6.04
CA ASN A 252 8.25 15.81 -6.00
C ASN A 252 7.06 15.45 -6.90
N VAL A 253 7.23 14.55 -7.86
CA VAL A 253 6.13 14.05 -8.69
C VAL A 253 5.03 13.39 -7.83
N LEU A 254 5.40 12.85 -6.66
CA LEU A 254 4.48 12.18 -5.74
C LEU A 254 3.54 13.15 -4.98
N ASP A 255 3.78 14.47 -5.04
CA ASP A 255 2.87 15.46 -4.45
C ASP A 255 1.48 15.42 -5.06
N ILE A 256 1.34 14.91 -6.28
CA ILE A 256 0.03 14.70 -6.93
C ILE A 256 -0.85 13.67 -6.20
N LEU A 257 -0.26 12.82 -5.36
CA LEU A 257 -0.97 11.80 -4.58
C LEU A 257 -1.49 12.33 -3.24
N ILE A 258 -1.11 13.57 -2.87
CA ILE A 258 -1.51 14.17 -1.60
C ILE A 258 -2.80 14.94 -1.79
N ASP A 259 -3.82 14.59 -0.99
CA ASP A 259 -5.05 15.38 -0.93
C ASP A 259 -4.75 16.76 -0.35
N LYS A 260 -5.32 17.80 -0.97
CA LYS A 260 -5.18 19.18 -0.51
C LYS A 260 -6.14 19.52 0.63
N ASN A 261 -7.16 18.69 0.84
CA ASN A 261 -8.14 18.90 1.90
C ASN A 261 -7.55 18.51 3.25
N GLU A 262 -7.58 19.45 4.19
CA GLU A 262 -7.18 19.24 5.58
C GLU A 262 -8.39 19.38 6.48
N ILE A 263 -8.54 18.43 7.39
CA ILE A 263 -9.59 18.45 8.42
C ILE A 263 -8.90 18.55 9.77
N ARG A 264 -9.32 19.49 10.62
CA ARG A 264 -8.81 19.56 11.99
C ARG A 264 -9.26 18.32 12.77
N LEU A 265 -8.31 17.64 13.39
CA LEU A 265 -8.61 16.62 14.38
C LEU A 265 -9.20 17.37 15.60
N LYS A 266 -10.51 17.25 15.83
CA LYS A 266 -11.13 17.77 17.05
C LYS A 266 -10.68 16.89 18.20
N ALA A 267 -10.26 17.51 19.31
CA ALA A 267 -10.10 16.77 20.56
C ALA A 267 -11.47 16.20 20.95
N VAL A 268 -11.55 14.88 21.05
CA VAL A 268 -12.75 14.17 21.51
C VAL A 268 -12.67 14.02 23.02
#